data_55ae2010609af9ecdcc0b6b0a142f4cd
#
_entry.id   55ae2010609af9ecdcc0b6b0a142f4cd
#
_cell.length_a   1.000
_cell.length_b   1.000
_cell.length_c   1.000
_cell.angle_alpha   90.00
_cell.angle_beta   90.00
_cell.angle_gamma   90.00
#
_symmetry.space_group_name_H-M   'P 1'
#
loop_
_entity.id
_entity.type
_entity.pdbx_description
1 polymer ?
#
loop_
_entity_poly.entity_id
_entity_poly.type
_entity_poly.pdbx_seq_one_letter_code
_entity_poly.pdbx_strand_id
1 'polypeptide(L)'
;FTVIEPEDPLKLVVSFEGVEGYDVQKWFEDKEIYVELADMYQVLLVLPLWHEGDKFPFKLLIEKIREINVPKKCTRDIKPLNFMTGFSEYKTVHFQNTKEVSIKRAEGKVLAQHIVPYPPGIPVMFKGEVVTSHMIDLLNKYDKQNIKVEGLNHKKILVKDE
;
A
#
# COMPACT_ATOMS: atom_id res chain seq x y z
N PHE A 1 10.03 10.37 13.46
CA PHE A 1 8.74 10.17 12.76
C PHE A 1 8.14 11.50 12.37
N THR A 2 7.37 11.50 11.32
CA THR A 2 6.62 12.68 10.85
C THR A 2 5.14 12.37 11.00
N VAL A 3 4.39 13.36 11.51
CA VAL A 3 2.93 13.34 11.51
C VAL A 3 2.46 14.31 10.44
N ILE A 4 1.65 13.84 9.53
CA ILE A 4 0.97 14.66 8.53
C ILE A 4 -0.44 14.89 9.05
N GLU A 5 -0.81 16.14 9.21
CA GLU A 5 -2.16 16.54 9.64
C GLU A 5 -3.06 16.64 8.40
N PRO A 6 -3.96 15.70 8.17
CA PRO A 6 -4.95 15.81 7.10
C PRO A 6 -6.03 16.83 7.45
N GLU A 7 -6.86 17.21 6.47
CA GLU A 7 -8.00 18.11 6.70
C GLU A 7 -9.03 17.52 7.69
N ASP A 8 -9.15 16.20 7.73
CA ASP A 8 -10.02 15.51 8.68
C ASP A 8 -9.28 15.34 10.04
N PRO A 9 -9.73 16.02 11.11
CA PRO A 9 -9.05 15.99 12.41
C PRO A 9 -9.10 14.61 13.10
N LEU A 10 -9.92 13.70 12.61
CA LEU A 10 -9.98 12.32 13.13
C LEU A 10 -8.96 11.40 12.49
N LYS A 11 -8.24 11.86 11.48
CA LYS A 11 -7.23 11.08 10.78
C LYS A 11 -5.83 11.54 11.18
N LEU A 12 -4.96 10.57 11.45
CA LEU A 12 -3.54 10.82 11.68
C LEU A 12 -2.73 9.95 10.74
N VAL A 13 -1.91 10.58 9.91
CA VAL A 13 -0.97 9.89 9.04
C VAL A 13 0.41 9.97 9.68
N VAL A 14 1.02 8.82 9.92
CA VAL A 14 2.32 8.71 10.59
C VAL A 14 3.31 7.99 9.69
N SER A 15 4.48 8.57 9.53
CA SER A 15 5.61 7.96 8.83
C SER A 15 6.87 7.97 9.68
N PHE A 16 7.76 7.00 9.42
CA PHE A 16 9.08 6.91 10.03
C PHE A 16 10.11 6.89 8.92
N GLU A 17 11.10 7.76 9.00
CA GLU A 17 12.15 7.83 8.00
C GLU A 17 12.88 6.49 7.85
N GLY A 18 12.96 6.00 6.61
CA GLY A 18 13.62 4.75 6.28
C GLY A 18 12.89 3.47 6.71
N VAL A 19 11.64 3.58 7.19
CA VAL A 19 10.82 2.43 7.63
C VAL A 19 9.59 2.30 6.73
N GLU A 20 9.29 1.10 6.30
CA GLU A 20 8.08 0.84 5.55
C GLU A 20 6.85 0.91 6.48
N GLY A 21 5.75 1.48 5.98
CA GLY A 21 4.51 1.58 6.77
C GLY A 21 4.00 0.20 7.23
N TYR A 22 4.23 -0.86 6.46
CA TYR A 22 3.90 -2.23 6.86
C TYR A 22 4.68 -2.70 8.10
N ASP A 23 5.95 -2.31 8.24
CA ASP A 23 6.73 -2.59 9.45
C ASP A 23 6.19 -1.77 10.64
N VAL A 24 5.83 -0.51 10.40
CA VAL A 24 5.20 0.36 11.41
C VAL A 24 3.85 -0.20 11.85
N GLN A 25 3.01 -0.67 10.92
CA GLN A 25 1.75 -1.35 11.24
C GLN A 25 1.99 -2.51 12.20
N LYS A 26 2.95 -3.37 11.88
CA LYS A 26 3.27 -4.52 12.74
C LYS A 26 3.71 -4.10 14.13
N TRP A 27 4.52 -3.06 14.27
CA TRP A 27 4.92 -2.55 15.60
C TRP A 27 3.74 -2.03 16.41
N PHE A 28 2.77 -1.40 15.74
CA PHE A 28 1.55 -0.94 16.39
C PHE A 28 0.66 -2.12 16.81
N GLU A 29 0.50 -3.11 15.93
CA GLU A 29 -0.25 -4.34 16.23
C GLU A 29 0.36 -5.11 17.42
N ASP A 30 1.71 -5.19 17.52
CA ASP A 30 2.42 -5.80 18.66
C ASP A 30 2.12 -5.07 19.98
N LYS A 31 1.61 -3.84 19.92
CA LYS A 31 1.15 -3.04 21.06
C LYS A 31 -0.37 -2.94 21.16
N GLU A 32 -1.09 -3.78 20.45
CA GLU A 32 -2.57 -3.80 20.40
C GLU A 32 -3.17 -2.46 19.89
N ILE A 33 -2.41 -1.76 19.04
CA ILE A 33 -2.88 -0.57 18.33
C ILE A 33 -3.10 -0.97 16.87
N TYR A 34 -4.35 -0.92 16.43
CA TYR A 34 -4.71 -1.31 15.06
C TYR A 34 -4.85 -0.07 14.20
N VAL A 35 -4.04 0.01 13.14
CA VAL A 35 -4.11 1.08 12.17
C VAL A 35 -5.20 0.79 11.14
N GLU A 36 -5.81 1.82 10.58
CA GLU A 36 -6.84 1.68 9.54
C GLU A 36 -6.23 1.22 8.21
N LEU A 37 -5.14 1.85 7.81
CA LEU A 37 -4.43 1.56 6.56
C LEU A 37 -2.92 1.62 6.79
N ALA A 38 -2.20 0.82 6.02
CA ALA A 38 -0.75 0.95 5.87
C ALA A 38 -0.36 0.84 4.40
N ASP A 39 0.61 1.60 3.98
CA ASP A 39 1.25 1.48 2.68
C ASP A 39 2.78 1.36 2.85
N MET A 40 3.53 1.50 1.77
CA MET A 40 4.99 1.40 1.82
C MET A 40 5.67 2.54 2.60
N TYR A 41 4.97 3.63 2.89
CA TYR A 41 5.59 4.86 3.42
C TYR A 41 5.05 5.26 4.78
N GLN A 42 3.81 4.89 5.07
CA GLN A 42 3.07 5.47 6.17
C GLN A 42 1.95 4.56 6.66
N VAL A 43 1.42 4.90 7.82
CA VAL A 43 0.20 4.32 8.38
C VAL A 43 -0.83 5.42 8.62
N LEU A 44 -2.10 5.06 8.47
CA LEU A 44 -3.23 5.90 8.79
C LEU A 44 -3.91 5.35 10.05
N LEU A 45 -4.06 6.20 11.06
CA LEU A 45 -4.91 5.94 12.20
C LEU A 45 -6.18 6.78 12.08
N VAL A 46 -7.30 6.18 12.42
CA VAL A 46 -8.59 6.86 12.54
C VAL A 46 -8.96 6.92 14.01
N LEU A 47 -9.08 8.14 14.54
CA LEU A 47 -9.49 8.36 15.91
C LEU A 47 -10.99 8.15 16.03
N PRO A 48 -11.48 7.53 17.13
CA PRO A 48 -12.90 7.35 17.32
C PRO A 48 -13.60 8.69 17.58
N LEU A 49 -14.84 8.80 17.12
CA LEU A 49 -15.73 9.85 17.58
C LEU A 49 -16.11 9.59 19.03
N TRP A 50 -16.01 10.62 19.88
CA TRP A 50 -16.48 10.57 21.27
C TRP A 50 -17.37 11.77 21.57
N HIS A 51 -18.25 11.61 22.53
CA HIS A 51 -19.12 12.67 23.00
C HIS A 51 -18.51 13.36 24.21
N GLU A 52 -19.00 14.55 24.54
CA GLU A 52 -18.61 15.25 25.76
C GLU A 52 -18.83 14.34 26.98
N GLY A 53 -17.77 14.15 27.77
CA GLY A 53 -17.77 13.22 28.90
C GLY A 53 -17.21 11.83 28.65
N ASP A 54 -17.07 11.39 27.43
CA ASP A 54 -16.36 10.16 27.08
C ASP A 54 -14.85 10.29 27.39
N LYS A 55 -14.28 9.22 27.90
CA LYS A 55 -12.85 9.20 28.23
C LYS A 55 -12.10 8.31 27.22
N PHE A 56 -11.60 8.91 26.16
CA PHE A 56 -10.67 8.18 25.31
C PHE A 56 -9.35 7.95 26.05
N PRO A 57 -8.77 6.75 26.00
CA PRO A 57 -7.56 6.41 26.78
C PRO A 57 -6.27 6.95 26.16
N PHE A 58 -6.18 8.25 25.89
CA PHE A 58 -5.00 8.89 25.29
C PHE A 58 -3.71 8.60 26.03
N LYS A 59 -3.75 8.55 27.38
CA LYS A 59 -2.55 8.25 28.16
C LYS A 59 -2.02 6.86 27.85
N LEU A 60 -2.90 5.86 27.82
CA LEU A 60 -2.54 4.49 27.49
C LEU A 60 -2.02 4.37 26.06
N LEU A 61 -2.66 5.06 25.10
CA LEU A 61 -2.20 5.11 23.71
C LEU A 61 -0.78 5.68 23.60
N ILE A 62 -0.52 6.81 24.27
CA ILE A 62 0.81 7.45 24.28
C ILE A 62 1.84 6.54 24.94
N GLU A 63 1.51 5.87 26.05
CA GLU A 63 2.39 4.93 26.71
C GLU A 63 2.76 3.77 25.79
N LYS A 64 1.79 3.14 25.15
CA LYS A 64 2.01 2.05 24.19
C LYS A 64 2.86 2.50 23.00
N ILE A 65 2.61 3.69 22.43
CA ILE A 65 3.42 4.24 21.33
C ILE A 65 4.87 4.47 21.76
N ARG A 66 5.11 4.97 22.98
CA ARG A 66 6.46 5.18 23.52
C ARG A 66 7.25 3.89 23.75
N GLU A 67 6.58 2.78 23.93
CA GLU A 67 7.20 1.46 24.05
C GLU A 67 7.61 0.86 22.70
N ILE A 68 7.20 1.45 21.57
CA ILE A 68 7.62 0.99 20.25
C ILE A 68 9.12 1.24 20.08
N ASN A 69 9.86 0.17 19.94
CA ASN A 69 11.31 0.23 19.75
C ASN A 69 11.63 0.40 18.26
N VAL A 70 11.77 1.64 17.82
CA VAL A 70 12.16 1.95 16.45
C VAL A 70 13.62 1.58 16.24
N PRO A 71 13.97 0.73 15.26
CA PRO A 71 15.35 0.37 14.99
C PRO A 71 16.18 1.62 14.64
N LYS A 72 17.34 1.78 15.28
CA LYS A 72 18.24 2.94 15.07
C LYS A 72 18.82 3.05 13.66
N LYS A 73 18.70 2.02 12.84
CA LYS A 73 19.16 1.96 11.45
C LYS A 73 18.08 1.33 10.59
N CYS A 74 17.18 2.16 10.08
CA CYS A 74 16.44 1.85 8.88
C CYS A 74 17.23 2.38 7.68
N THR A 75 17.92 1.48 6.99
CA THR A 75 18.80 1.83 5.84
C THR A 75 18.10 1.59 4.51
N ARG A 76 16.79 1.43 4.52
CA ARG A 76 16.05 1.28 3.25
C ARG A 76 15.84 2.67 2.65
N ASP A 77 16.43 2.89 1.49
CA ASP A 77 16.12 4.04 0.63
C ASP A 77 14.72 3.82 0.04
N ILE A 78 13.70 4.15 0.86
CA ILE A 78 12.31 4.08 0.43
C ILE A 78 12.08 5.31 -0.43
N LYS A 79 12.36 5.16 -1.72
CA LYS A 79 12.05 6.23 -2.69
C LYS A 79 10.54 6.30 -2.86
N PRO A 80 9.97 7.50 -2.83
CA PRO A 80 8.56 7.69 -3.17
C PRO A 80 8.31 7.05 -4.54
N LEU A 81 7.33 6.16 -4.61
CA LEU A 81 6.83 5.72 -5.89
C LEU A 81 6.08 6.92 -6.49
N ASN A 82 6.67 7.47 -7.53
CA ASN A 82 6.05 8.58 -8.25
C ASN A 82 4.93 8.01 -9.11
N PHE A 83 3.76 7.76 -8.50
CA PHE A 83 2.59 7.22 -9.19
C PHE A 83 2.03 8.15 -10.28
N MET A 84 2.50 9.41 -10.32
CA MET A 84 1.91 10.47 -11.11
C MET A 84 2.74 10.93 -12.32
N THR A 85 3.80 10.25 -12.68
CA THR A 85 4.66 10.69 -13.79
C THR A 85 4.23 10.17 -15.16
N GLY A 86 2.95 10.05 -15.40
CA GLY A 86 2.43 9.77 -16.73
C GLY A 86 1.04 9.12 -16.63
N PHE A 87 0.14 9.59 -17.43
CA PHE A 87 -1.09 8.83 -17.68
C PHE A 87 -0.65 7.52 -18.35
N SER A 88 -0.90 6.39 -17.70
CA SER A 88 -0.78 5.10 -18.38
C SER A 88 -1.74 5.10 -19.58
N GLU A 89 -1.29 4.57 -20.70
CA GLU A 89 -2.17 4.40 -21.84
C GLU A 89 -3.33 3.49 -21.42
N TYR A 90 -4.56 4.00 -21.54
CA TYR A 90 -5.75 3.27 -21.18
C TYR A 90 -6.50 2.86 -22.43
N LYS A 91 -6.71 1.57 -22.60
CA LYS A 91 -7.46 1.03 -23.72
C LYS A 91 -8.83 0.54 -23.26
N THR A 92 -9.89 1.15 -23.77
CA THR A 92 -11.23 0.59 -23.61
C THR A 92 -11.33 -0.68 -24.46
N VAL A 93 -11.35 -1.83 -23.83
CA VAL A 93 -11.34 -3.13 -24.51
C VAL A 93 -12.46 -4.01 -23.96
N HIS A 94 -13.19 -4.64 -24.84
CA HIS A 94 -14.03 -5.77 -24.46
C HIS A 94 -13.12 -6.99 -24.24
N PHE A 95 -13.04 -7.45 -22.98
CA PHE A 95 -12.24 -8.60 -22.60
C PHE A 95 -13.05 -9.89 -22.85
N GLN A 96 -13.08 -10.35 -24.08
CA GLN A 96 -13.69 -11.65 -24.41
C GLN A 96 -12.76 -12.81 -24.06
N ASN A 97 -11.47 -12.63 -24.29
CA ASN A 97 -10.46 -13.63 -24.00
C ASN A 97 -9.36 -13.02 -23.12
N THR A 98 -8.93 -13.78 -22.13
CA THR A 98 -7.85 -13.39 -21.22
C THR A 98 -6.91 -14.55 -21.00
N LYS A 99 -5.63 -14.25 -20.75
CA LYS A 99 -4.62 -15.26 -20.41
C LYS A 99 -3.72 -14.79 -19.29
N GLU A 100 -3.22 -15.75 -18.51
CA GLU A 100 -2.17 -15.49 -17.54
C GLU A 100 -0.81 -15.39 -18.22
N VAL A 101 -0.06 -14.34 -17.88
CA VAL A 101 1.33 -14.19 -18.31
C VAL A 101 2.22 -13.93 -17.11
N SER A 102 3.47 -14.37 -17.19
CA SER A 102 4.45 -14.00 -16.15
C SER A 102 4.69 -12.49 -16.16
N ILE A 103 4.93 -11.89 -14.99
CA ILE A 103 5.24 -10.46 -14.84
C ILE A 103 6.31 -10.03 -15.86
N LYS A 104 7.36 -10.84 -16.05
CA LYS A 104 8.47 -10.54 -16.96
C LYS A 104 8.07 -10.41 -18.44
N ARG A 105 6.95 -10.99 -18.83
CA ARG A 105 6.43 -11.01 -20.21
C ARG A 105 5.19 -10.15 -20.39
N ALA A 106 4.86 -9.37 -19.38
CA ALA A 106 3.63 -8.59 -19.35
C ALA A 106 3.78 -7.20 -19.98
N GLU A 107 4.99 -6.71 -20.16
CA GLU A 107 5.24 -5.37 -20.73
C GLU A 107 4.54 -5.17 -22.07
N GLY A 108 3.88 -4.03 -22.23
CA GLY A 108 3.11 -3.67 -23.43
C GLY A 108 1.75 -4.38 -23.56
N LYS A 109 1.42 -5.33 -22.68
CA LYS A 109 0.10 -6.00 -22.70
C LYS A 109 -0.94 -5.21 -21.92
N VAL A 110 -2.20 -5.42 -22.23
CA VAL A 110 -3.32 -4.75 -21.56
C VAL A 110 -3.79 -5.58 -20.38
N LEU A 111 -3.82 -4.98 -19.19
CA LEU A 111 -4.34 -5.63 -17.98
C LEU A 111 -5.80 -6.03 -18.12
N ALA A 112 -6.13 -7.26 -17.75
CA ALA A 112 -7.49 -7.77 -17.79
C ALA A 112 -8.19 -7.72 -16.43
N GLN A 113 -7.48 -7.37 -15.36
CA GLN A 113 -8.02 -7.20 -14.01
C GLN A 113 -7.25 -6.11 -13.26
N HIS A 114 -7.83 -5.61 -12.16
CA HIS A 114 -7.14 -4.69 -11.27
C HIS A 114 -6.04 -5.41 -10.49
N ILE A 115 -5.00 -4.67 -10.15
CA ILE A 115 -3.94 -5.12 -9.24
C ILE A 115 -4.10 -4.34 -7.93
N VAL A 116 -4.38 -5.06 -6.86
CA VAL A 116 -4.76 -4.48 -5.58
C VAL A 116 -3.90 -5.05 -4.46
N PRO A 117 -2.90 -4.32 -3.95
CA PRO A 117 -2.17 -4.74 -2.76
C PRO A 117 -3.06 -4.66 -1.52
N TYR A 118 -2.90 -5.60 -0.61
CA TYR A 118 -3.67 -5.63 0.62
C TYR A 118 -2.76 -5.86 1.83
N PRO A 119 -2.82 -4.99 2.88
CA PRO A 119 -3.52 -3.71 2.92
C PRO A 119 -2.92 -2.67 1.96
N PRO A 120 -3.58 -1.56 1.60
CA PRO A 120 -4.88 -1.10 2.07
C PRO A 120 -6.07 -1.57 1.22
N GLY A 121 -5.88 -2.31 0.16
CA GLY A 121 -6.96 -2.71 -0.74
C GLY A 121 -7.33 -1.63 -1.78
N ILE A 122 -6.39 -0.74 -2.09
CA ILE A 122 -6.55 0.30 -3.12
C ILE A 122 -5.86 -0.17 -4.40
N PRO A 123 -6.54 -0.18 -5.55
CA PRO A 123 -5.92 -0.56 -6.81
C PRO A 123 -4.73 0.35 -7.15
N VAL A 124 -3.60 -0.26 -7.48
CA VAL A 124 -2.40 0.45 -7.97
C VAL A 124 -2.26 0.38 -9.49
N MET A 125 -2.96 -0.55 -10.12
CA MET A 125 -3.07 -0.68 -11.57
C MET A 125 -4.49 -1.08 -11.90
N PHE A 126 -5.02 -0.53 -12.98
CA PHE A 126 -6.42 -0.72 -13.36
C PHE A 126 -6.54 -1.63 -14.57
N LYS A 127 -7.62 -2.39 -14.61
CA LYS A 127 -8.03 -3.14 -15.81
C LYS A 127 -8.13 -2.18 -16.99
N GLY A 128 -7.52 -2.52 -18.12
CA GLY A 128 -7.45 -1.69 -19.32
C GLY A 128 -6.14 -0.92 -19.48
N GLU A 129 -5.33 -0.80 -18.43
CA GLU A 129 -4.02 -0.16 -18.52
C GLU A 129 -3.02 -1.03 -19.29
N VAL A 130 -2.13 -0.36 -20.02
CA VAL A 130 -0.99 -1.01 -20.67
C VAL A 130 0.14 -1.18 -19.63
N VAL A 131 0.58 -2.40 -19.44
CA VAL A 131 1.63 -2.72 -18.48
C VAL A 131 2.95 -2.09 -18.89
N THR A 132 3.53 -1.29 -18.02
CA THR A 132 4.84 -0.64 -18.21
C THR A 132 5.94 -1.36 -17.44
N SER A 133 7.20 -1.08 -17.78
CA SER A 133 8.35 -1.57 -17.01
C SER A 133 8.30 -1.16 -15.53
N HIS A 134 7.83 0.05 -15.24
CA HIS A 134 7.65 0.54 -13.87
C HIS A 134 6.62 -0.29 -13.07
N MET A 135 5.52 -0.67 -13.72
CA MET A 135 4.51 -1.56 -13.11
C MET A 135 5.12 -2.94 -12.81
N ILE A 136 5.96 -3.46 -13.70
CA ILE A 136 6.68 -4.72 -13.50
C ILE A 136 7.61 -4.65 -12.29
N ASP A 137 8.34 -3.56 -12.13
CA ASP A 137 9.24 -3.35 -11.00
C ASP A 137 8.45 -3.29 -9.68
N LEU A 138 7.31 -2.62 -9.68
CA LEU A 138 6.41 -2.55 -8.52
C LEU A 138 5.88 -3.95 -8.13
N LEU A 139 5.40 -4.73 -9.11
CA LEU A 139 4.92 -6.09 -8.86
C LEU A 139 6.03 -7.01 -8.31
N ASN A 140 7.25 -6.89 -8.84
CA ASN A 140 8.39 -7.62 -8.33
C ASN A 140 8.77 -7.22 -6.90
N LYS A 141 8.57 -5.95 -6.54
CA LYS A 141 8.80 -5.45 -5.18
C LYS A 141 7.78 -6.03 -4.21
N TYR A 142 6.50 -6.02 -4.55
CA TYR A 142 5.44 -6.63 -3.74
C TYR A 142 5.68 -8.13 -3.53
N ASP A 143 6.04 -8.87 -4.58
CA ASP A 143 6.37 -10.30 -4.49
C ASP A 143 7.54 -10.58 -3.54
N LYS A 144 8.62 -9.78 -3.63
CA LYS A 144 9.79 -9.91 -2.74
C LYS A 144 9.48 -9.61 -1.28
N GLN A 145 8.53 -8.73 -1.01
CA GLN A 145 8.11 -8.33 0.33
C GLN A 145 7.00 -9.21 0.89
N ASN A 146 6.55 -10.24 0.13
CA ASN A 146 5.42 -11.09 0.48
C ASN A 146 4.11 -10.31 0.76
N ILE A 147 3.94 -9.16 0.12
CA ILE A 147 2.70 -8.40 0.20
C ILE A 147 1.63 -9.17 -0.58
N LYS A 148 0.49 -9.41 0.06
CA LYS A 148 -0.66 -10.01 -0.60
C LYS A 148 -1.20 -9.05 -1.65
N VAL A 149 -1.23 -9.48 -2.91
CA VAL A 149 -1.70 -8.65 -4.03
C VAL A 149 -2.78 -9.43 -4.78
N GLU A 150 -4.00 -8.90 -4.75
CA GLU A 150 -5.06 -9.41 -5.62
C GLU A 150 -4.71 -9.07 -7.07
N GLY A 151 -4.93 -10.02 -7.98
CA GLY A 151 -4.52 -9.88 -9.38
C GLY A 151 -3.09 -10.32 -9.69
N LEU A 152 -2.30 -10.64 -8.67
CA LEU A 152 -0.98 -11.24 -8.81
C LEU A 152 -0.98 -12.66 -8.22
N ASN A 153 -0.79 -13.68 -9.04
CA ASN A 153 -0.79 -15.07 -8.63
C ASN A 153 0.49 -15.77 -9.12
N HIS A 154 1.33 -16.24 -8.20
CA HIS A 154 2.59 -16.93 -8.53
C HIS A 154 3.42 -16.23 -9.62
N LYS A 155 3.63 -14.92 -9.48
CA LYS A 155 4.34 -14.06 -10.46
C LYS A 155 3.67 -13.99 -11.83
N LYS A 156 2.38 -14.22 -11.89
CA LYS A 156 1.57 -14.06 -13.10
C LYS A 156 0.45 -13.06 -12.88
N ILE A 157 0.09 -12.39 -13.94
CA ILE A 157 -1.04 -11.45 -14.00
C ILE A 157 -1.93 -11.80 -15.21
N LEU A 158 -3.19 -11.41 -15.12
CA LEU A 158 -4.15 -11.62 -16.18
C LEU A 158 -4.10 -10.47 -17.18
N VAL A 159 -3.91 -10.78 -18.44
CA VAL A 159 -3.90 -9.80 -19.55
C VAL A 159 -4.89 -10.20 -20.61
N LYS A 160 -5.24 -9.25 -21.47
CA LYS A 160 -6.03 -9.51 -22.68
C LYS A 160 -5.26 -10.51 -23.55
N ASP A 161 -5.96 -11.54 -24.02
CA ASP A 161 -5.48 -12.38 -25.12
C ASP A 161 -5.71 -11.68 -26.44
N GLU A 162 -4.76 -11.76 -27.36
CA GLU A 162 -4.83 -11.15 -28.69
C GLU A 162 -5.82 -11.88 -29.59
#